data_7fb88773acdd0378d57ba8472e7874d8
#
_entry.id   7fb88773acdd0378d57ba8472e7874d8
#
_cell.length_a   1.000
_cell.length_b   1.000
_cell.length_c   1.000
_cell.angle_alpha   90.00
_cell.angle_beta   90.00
_cell.angle_gamma   90.00
#
_symmetry.space_group_name_H-M   'P 1'
#
loop_
_entity.id
_entity.type
_entity.pdbx_description
1 polymer ?
#
loop_
_entity_poly.entity_id
_entity_poly.type
_entity_poly.pdbx_seq_one_letter_code
_entity_poly.pdbx_strand_id
1 'polypeptide(L)'
;MKYIFTLYSFFFLTTIYAHDIPVAHFDISQKAKIINVSVEIDQFAFEQAYTENGKVKCTQQEDIQYQMADYWRSHFRLKINGTIVNLEFKNIGTVSHHYKIELGGELKNEKIKQIGIQNTCLLAELPDQSNVITAYINDKKRGFRMTKDRQTIRMDY
;
A
#
# COMPACT_ATOMS: atom_id res chain seq x y z
N MET A 1 49.65 49.68 1.76
CA MET A 1 48.22 49.47 1.66
C MET A 1 48.00 48.00 1.34
N LYS A 2 47.52 47.23 2.37
CA LYS A 2 47.22 45.78 2.21
C LYS A 2 45.73 45.66 2.03
N TYR A 3 45.26 45.18 0.88
CA TYR A 3 43.85 44.90 0.65
C TYR A 3 43.53 43.49 1.17
N ILE A 4 42.73 43.42 2.20
CA ILE A 4 42.17 42.19 2.73
C ILE A 4 40.93 41.89 1.90
N PHE A 5 41.02 40.85 1.04
CA PHE A 5 39.84 40.30 0.36
C PHE A 5 39.11 39.37 1.33
N THR A 6 38.00 39.82 1.85
CA THR A 6 37.10 39.00 2.65
C THR A 6 36.21 38.24 1.71
N LEU A 7 36.49 36.94 1.50
CA LEU A 7 35.68 36.03 0.72
C LEU A 7 34.46 35.62 1.56
N TYR A 8 33.31 36.24 1.31
CA TYR A 8 32.04 35.80 1.87
C TYR A 8 31.59 34.54 1.14
N SER A 9 31.85 33.39 1.75
CA SER A 9 31.31 32.12 1.33
C SER A 9 29.83 32.05 1.69
N PHE A 10 28.94 32.32 0.75
CA PHE A 10 27.50 32.15 0.88
C PHE A 10 27.19 30.66 0.84
N PHE A 11 27.11 30.01 2.01
CA PHE A 11 26.55 28.68 2.15
C PHE A 11 25.05 28.75 1.88
N PHE A 12 24.65 28.49 0.66
CA PHE A 12 23.26 28.15 0.34
C PHE A 12 22.94 26.79 1.01
N LEU A 13 22.36 26.82 2.19
CA LEU A 13 21.65 25.66 2.77
C LEU A 13 20.41 25.44 1.93
N THR A 14 20.53 24.68 0.85
CA THR A 14 19.38 24.07 0.21
C THR A 14 18.87 23.00 1.17
N THR A 15 17.79 23.29 1.88
CA THR A 15 17.01 22.27 2.56
C THR A 15 16.48 21.34 1.48
N ILE A 16 17.17 20.22 1.28
CA ILE A 16 16.65 19.11 0.50
C ILE A 16 15.51 18.55 1.32
N TYR A 17 14.29 18.93 1.00
CA TYR A 17 13.11 18.18 1.46
C TYR A 17 13.23 16.80 0.83
N ALA A 18 13.71 15.84 1.61
CA ALA A 18 13.53 14.44 1.27
C ALA A 18 12.02 14.18 1.33
N HIS A 19 11.34 14.25 0.19
CA HIS A 19 9.99 13.75 0.09
C HIS A 19 10.06 12.25 0.38
N ASP A 20 9.51 11.85 1.51
CA ASP A 20 9.29 10.45 1.78
C ASP A 20 8.42 9.90 0.65
N ILE A 21 8.98 8.98 -0.13
CA ILE A 21 8.25 8.33 -1.21
C ILE A 21 7.11 7.55 -0.54
N PRO A 22 5.85 7.85 -0.84
CA PRO A 22 4.75 7.15 -0.20
C PRO A 22 4.80 5.67 -0.55
N VAL A 23 4.78 4.83 0.48
CA VAL A 23 4.83 3.37 0.36
C VAL A 23 3.68 2.76 1.12
N ALA A 24 2.91 1.90 0.46
CA ALA A 24 1.94 1.05 1.14
C ALA A 24 2.48 -0.39 1.22
N HIS A 25 2.35 -1.01 2.38
CA HIS A 25 2.77 -2.38 2.65
C HIS A 25 1.57 -3.32 2.66
N PHE A 26 1.71 -4.45 1.98
CA PHE A 26 0.68 -5.49 1.88
C PHE A 26 1.29 -6.81 2.31
N ASP A 27 0.93 -7.28 3.49
CA ASP A 27 1.37 -8.57 4.01
C ASP A 27 0.28 -9.61 3.79
N ILE A 28 0.59 -10.63 2.99
CA ILE A 28 -0.31 -11.72 2.65
C ILE A 28 0.17 -12.96 3.37
N SER A 29 -0.71 -13.59 4.16
CA SER A 29 -0.40 -14.81 4.88
C SER A 29 -1.53 -15.83 4.77
N GLN A 30 -1.17 -17.10 4.84
CA GLN A 30 -2.14 -18.20 4.86
C GLN A 30 -2.11 -18.89 6.23
N LYS A 31 -3.30 -19.16 6.76
CA LYS A 31 -3.50 -20.05 7.91
C LYS A 31 -4.64 -21.02 7.59
N ALA A 32 -4.30 -22.29 7.36
CA ALA A 32 -5.23 -23.31 6.86
C ALA A 32 -5.93 -22.83 5.58
N LYS A 33 -7.25 -22.80 5.56
CA LYS A 33 -8.06 -22.32 4.42
C LYS A 33 -8.32 -20.82 4.44
N ILE A 34 -7.73 -20.06 5.35
CA ILE A 34 -7.92 -18.61 5.42
C ILE A 34 -6.69 -17.92 4.85
N ILE A 35 -6.92 -17.00 3.92
CA ILE A 35 -5.92 -16.04 3.48
C ILE A 35 -6.20 -14.70 4.18
N ASN A 36 -5.17 -14.11 4.76
CA ASN A 36 -5.24 -12.81 5.38
C ASN A 36 -4.36 -11.84 4.59
N VAL A 37 -4.84 -10.62 4.44
CA VAL A 37 -4.11 -9.50 3.86
C VAL A 37 -4.14 -8.35 4.86
N SER A 38 -2.98 -7.99 5.39
CA SER A 38 -2.80 -6.79 6.20
C SER A 38 -2.22 -5.70 5.33
N VAL A 39 -2.85 -4.55 5.34
CA VAL A 39 -2.39 -3.38 4.57
C VAL A 39 -2.02 -2.28 5.54
N GLU A 40 -0.83 -1.74 5.38
CA GLU A 40 -0.36 -0.58 6.13
C GLU A 40 -0.06 0.56 5.14
N ILE A 41 -0.69 1.71 5.36
CA ILE A 41 -0.62 2.86 4.47
C ILE A 41 -0.55 4.16 5.27
N ASP A 42 0.27 5.09 4.82
CA ASP A 42 0.34 6.41 5.42
C ASP A 42 -1.02 7.12 5.36
N GLN A 43 -1.47 7.60 6.52
CA GLN A 43 -2.78 8.21 6.68
C GLN A 43 -2.91 9.48 5.86
N PHE A 44 -1.91 10.35 5.89
CA PHE A 44 -1.94 11.62 5.19
C PHE A 44 -1.94 11.43 3.67
N ALA A 45 -1.10 10.52 3.16
CA ALA A 45 -1.06 10.19 1.74
C ALA A 45 -2.39 9.63 1.24
N PHE A 46 -3.04 8.76 2.04
CA PHE A 46 -4.35 8.22 1.70
C PHE A 46 -5.44 9.29 1.69
N GLU A 47 -5.51 10.11 2.73
CA GLU A 47 -6.52 11.17 2.85
C GLU A 47 -6.35 12.23 1.75
N GLN A 48 -5.11 12.61 1.43
CA GLN A 48 -4.82 13.54 0.34
C GLN A 48 -5.32 12.98 -1.01
N ALA A 49 -4.94 11.76 -1.35
CA ALA A 49 -5.35 11.13 -2.60
C ALA A 49 -6.88 11.00 -2.72
N TYR A 50 -7.55 10.80 -1.60
CA TYR A 50 -8.99 10.65 -1.53
C TYR A 50 -9.74 11.99 -1.66
N THR A 51 -9.24 13.05 -1.03
CA THR A 51 -9.86 14.40 -1.05
C THR A 51 -9.60 15.15 -2.35
N GLU A 52 -8.38 15.07 -2.91
CA GLU A 52 -8.03 15.75 -4.15
C GLU A 52 -8.84 15.25 -5.35
N ASN A 53 -9.24 13.98 -5.34
CA ASN A 53 -10.08 13.42 -6.39
C ASN A 53 -11.59 13.67 -6.20
N GLY A 54 -11.97 14.52 -5.25
CA GLY A 54 -13.36 14.94 -5.03
C GLY A 54 -14.31 13.83 -4.55
N LYS A 55 -13.76 12.68 -4.17
CA LYS A 55 -14.57 11.49 -3.88
C LYS A 55 -15.17 11.49 -2.49
N VAL A 56 -14.60 12.18 -1.48
CA VAL A 56 -15.27 12.26 -0.18
C VAL A 56 -14.78 13.38 0.74
N LYS A 57 -15.72 14.06 1.38
CA LYS A 57 -15.52 14.73 2.66
C LYS A 57 -15.86 13.73 3.76
N CYS A 58 -14.85 13.01 4.27
CA CYS A 58 -15.05 12.14 5.42
C CYS A 58 -15.21 13.00 6.67
N THR A 59 -16.43 13.10 7.17
CA THR A 59 -16.75 13.83 8.41
C THR A 59 -16.88 12.91 9.61
N GLN A 60 -16.98 11.59 9.41
CA GLN A 60 -17.14 10.62 10.50
C GLN A 60 -16.30 9.36 10.24
N GLN A 61 -15.80 8.73 11.31
CA GLN A 61 -14.93 7.56 11.24
C GLN A 61 -15.59 6.32 10.61
N GLU A 62 -16.90 6.18 10.75
CA GLU A 62 -17.68 5.09 10.13
C GLU A 62 -17.73 5.23 8.61
N ASP A 63 -17.85 6.45 8.09
CA ASP A 63 -17.84 6.70 6.64
C ASP A 63 -16.50 6.33 6.00
N ILE A 64 -15.40 6.53 6.71
CA ILE A 64 -14.05 6.16 6.25
C ILE A 64 -13.96 4.64 6.06
N GLN A 65 -14.52 3.85 6.96
CA GLN A 65 -14.45 2.38 6.89
C GLN A 65 -15.17 1.83 5.66
N TYR A 66 -16.39 2.30 5.39
CA TYR A 66 -17.16 1.87 4.22
C TYR A 66 -16.48 2.26 2.92
N GLN A 67 -15.99 3.47 2.83
CA GLN A 67 -15.33 3.98 1.65
C GLN A 67 -14.00 3.28 1.38
N MET A 68 -13.23 2.99 2.43
CA MET A 68 -12.03 2.18 2.32
C MET A 68 -12.34 0.76 1.84
N ALA A 69 -13.38 0.12 2.35
CA ALA A 69 -13.76 -1.22 1.91
C ALA A 69 -14.06 -1.27 0.40
N ASP A 70 -14.79 -0.29 -0.12
CA ASP A 70 -15.10 -0.19 -1.55
C ASP A 70 -13.88 0.16 -2.39
N TYR A 71 -13.02 1.03 -1.88
CA TYR A 71 -11.75 1.36 -2.52
C TYR A 71 -10.87 0.13 -2.70
N TRP A 72 -10.67 -0.67 -1.63
CA TRP A 72 -9.86 -1.88 -1.69
C TRP A 72 -10.44 -2.92 -2.63
N ARG A 73 -11.75 -3.15 -2.63
CA ARG A 73 -12.40 -4.07 -3.58
C ARG A 73 -12.15 -3.69 -5.04
N SER A 74 -12.06 -2.40 -5.31
CA SER A 74 -11.86 -1.88 -6.67
C SER A 74 -10.40 -1.93 -7.13
N HIS A 75 -9.44 -1.77 -6.19
CA HIS A 75 -8.03 -1.55 -6.51
C HIS A 75 -7.10 -2.70 -6.14
N PHE A 76 -7.58 -3.67 -5.34
CA PHE A 76 -6.80 -4.83 -4.96
C PHE A 76 -7.54 -6.14 -5.28
N ARG A 77 -6.91 -6.98 -6.09
CA ARG A 77 -7.44 -8.31 -6.46
C ARG A 77 -6.40 -9.39 -6.21
N LEU A 78 -6.81 -10.41 -5.48
CA LEU A 78 -6.00 -11.59 -5.20
C LEU A 78 -6.58 -12.81 -5.93
N LYS A 79 -5.72 -13.54 -6.64
CA LYS A 79 -6.04 -14.83 -7.24
C LYS A 79 -5.18 -15.90 -6.62
N ILE A 80 -5.78 -17.00 -6.21
CA ILE A 80 -5.09 -18.19 -5.72
C ILE A 80 -5.39 -19.36 -6.67
N ASN A 81 -4.35 -19.96 -7.23
CA ASN A 81 -4.48 -21.04 -8.23
C ASN A 81 -5.41 -20.67 -9.39
N GLY A 82 -5.37 -19.40 -9.84
CA GLY A 82 -6.20 -18.87 -10.92
C GLY A 82 -7.61 -18.42 -10.50
N THR A 83 -8.06 -18.74 -9.29
CA THR A 83 -9.39 -18.36 -8.78
C THR A 83 -9.30 -17.06 -7.98
N ILE A 84 -10.22 -16.12 -8.23
CA ILE A 84 -10.32 -14.88 -7.45
C ILE A 84 -10.76 -15.24 -6.03
N VAL A 85 -10.05 -14.71 -5.03
CA VAL A 85 -10.42 -14.79 -3.62
C VAL A 85 -11.33 -13.60 -3.31
N ASN A 86 -12.51 -13.89 -2.77
CA ASN A 86 -13.37 -12.83 -2.23
C ASN A 86 -12.79 -12.39 -0.90
N LEU A 87 -12.18 -11.21 -0.88
CA LEU A 87 -11.63 -10.60 0.33
C LEU A 87 -12.70 -9.74 1.00
N GLU A 88 -13.00 -10.08 2.24
CA GLU A 88 -13.89 -9.31 3.10
C GLU A 88 -13.08 -8.37 3.99
N PHE A 89 -13.55 -7.17 4.15
CA PHE A 89 -13.03 -6.23 5.13
C PHE A 89 -13.31 -6.74 6.55
N LYS A 90 -12.29 -6.82 7.38
CA LYS A 90 -12.39 -7.33 8.76
C LYS A 90 -12.26 -6.22 9.79
N ASN A 91 -11.26 -5.37 9.62
CA ASN A 91 -10.97 -4.31 10.58
C ASN A 91 -10.14 -3.19 9.94
N ILE A 92 -10.21 -2.01 10.57
CA ILE A 92 -9.29 -0.90 10.37
C ILE A 92 -8.90 -0.32 11.72
N GLY A 93 -7.63 -0.02 11.87
CA GLY A 93 -7.09 0.71 13.02
C GLY A 93 -6.07 1.74 12.57
N THR A 94 -5.68 2.61 13.48
CA THR A 94 -4.58 3.55 13.26
C THR A 94 -3.43 3.17 14.17
N VAL A 95 -2.24 3.02 13.60
CA VAL A 95 -1.00 2.75 14.33
C VAL A 95 -0.01 3.84 13.95
N SER A 96 0.34 4.70 14.89
CA SER A 96 1.13 5.91 14.63
C SER A 96 0.43 6.81 13.60
N HIS A 97 1.02 7.00 12.42
CA HIS A 97 0.46 7.78 11.32
C HIS A 97 0.01 6.91 10.14
N HIS A 98 -0.25 5.62 10.37
CA HIS A 98 -0.65 4.68 9.33
C HIS A 98 -2.03 4.10 9.62
N TYR A 99 -2.83 3.94 8.59
CA TYR A 99 -3.99 3.06 8.64
C TYR A 99 -3.50 1.62 8.50
N LYS A 100 -3.96 0.76 9.41
CA LYS A 100 -3.79 -0.69 9.33
C LYS A 100 -5.13 -1.33 9.02
N ILE A 101 -5.23 -1.97 7.86
CA ILE A 101 -6.46 -2.54 7.34
C ILE A 101 -6.28 -4.05 7.23
N GLU A 102 -7.25 -4.80 7.75
CA GLU A 102 -7.24 -6.25 7.72
C GLU A 102 -8.35 -6.76 6.78
N LEU A 103 -7.94 -7.56 5.80
CA LEU A 103 -8.85 -8.26 4.89
C LEU A 103 -8.67 -9.76 5.07
N GLY A 104 -9.74 -10.52 4.88
CA GLY A 104 -9.68 -11.97 4.96
C GLY A 104 -10.54 -12.63 3.90
N GLY A 105 -10.10 -13.80 3.42
CA GLY A 105 -10.85 -14.58 2.45
C GLY A 105 -10.72 -16.07 2.66
N GLU A 106 -11.71 -16.82 2.27
CA GLU A 106 -11.72 -18.27 2.34
C GLU A 106 -11.17 -18.89 1.04
N LEU A 107 -10.31 -19.90 1.18
CA LEU A 107 -9.74 -20.65 0.08
C LEU A 107 -10.53 -21.95 -0.15
N LYS A 108 -10.79 -22.27 -1.40
CA LYS A 108 -11.39 -23.56 -1.77
C LYS A 108 -10.48 -24.74 -1.40
N ASN A 109 -9.16 -24.55 -1.51
CA ASN A 109 -8.14 -25.54 -1.21
C ASN A 109 -7.03 -24.93 -0.35
N GLU A 110 -6.48 -25.72 0.57
CA GLU A 110 -5.36 -25.28 1.41
C GLU A 110 -4.05 -25.13 0.64
N LYS A 111 -3.83 -25.97 -0.39
CA LYS A 111 -2.57 -25.97 -1.14
C LYS A 111 -2.54 -24.84 -2.16
N ILE A 112 -1.68 -23.87 -1.91
CA ILE A 112 -1.40 -22.78 -2.82
C ILE A 112 -0.22 -23.16 -3.71
N LYS A 113 -0.45 -23.18 -5.03
CA LYS A 113 0.59 -23.38 -6.04
C LYS A 113 1.00 -22.07 -6.71
N GLN A 114 0.06 -21.14 -6.76
CA GLN A 114 0.23 -19.87 -7.46
C GLN A 114 -0.58 -18.75 -6.82
N ILE A 115 0.01 -17.59 -6.76
CA ILE A 115 -0.65 -16.34 -6.38
C ILE A 115 -0.53 -15.34 -7.53
N GLY A 116 -1.65 -14.75 -7.93
CA GLY A 116 -1.71 -13.58 -8.80
C GLY A 116 -2.24 -12.39 -8.02
N ILE A 117 -1.60 -11.24 -8.15
CA ILE A 117 -2.02 -10.00 -7.50
C ILE A 117 -2.12 -8.92 -8.56
N GLN A 118 -3.25 -8.21 -8.55
CA GLN A 118 -3.41 -6.91 -9.19
C GLN A 118 -3.60 -5.87 -8.08
N ASN A 119 -2.77 -4.84 -8.09
CA ASN A 119 -2.80 -3.78 -7.09
C ASN A 119 -2.57 -2.43 -7.77
N THR A 120 -3.60 -1.60 -7.76
CA THR A 120 -3.60 -0.24 -8.30
C THR A 120 -3.78 0.81 -7.21
N CYS A 121 -3.74 0.40 -5.94
CA CYS A 121 -3.99 1.28 -4.80
C CYS A 121 -3.04 2.48 -4.82
N LEU A 122 -3.59 3.69 -4.85
CA LEU A 122 -2.93 4.99 -4.88
C LEU A 122 -1.94 5.23 -6.03
N LEU A 123 -1.75 4.27 -6.94
CA LEU A 123 -0.79 4.40 -8.04
C LEU A 123 -1.21 5.41 -9.11
N ALA A 124 -2.50 5.74 -9.19
CA ALA A 124 -3.01 6.75 -10.11
C ALA A 124 -3.01 8.14 -9.47
N GLU A 125 -3.27 8.20 -8.17
CA GLU A 125 -3.44 9.42 -7.40
C GLU A 125 -2.09 10.03 -6.98
N LEU A 126 -1.12 9.19 -6.63
CA LEU A 126 0.20 9.61 -6.15
C LEU A 126 1.28 9.18 -7.14
N PRO A 127 1.96 10.11 -7.85
CA PRO A 127 2.90 9.78 -8.93
C PRO A 127 4.05 8.87 -8.52
N ASP A 128 4.57 9.05 -7.30
CA ASP A 128 5.74 8.33 -6.78
C ASP A 128 5.36 7.16 -5.86
N GLN A 129 4.06 6.86 -5.74
CA GLN A 129 3.57 5.75 -4.91
C GLN A 129 4.16 4.41 -5.34
N SER A 130 4.50 3.61 -4.36
CA SER A 130 4.79 2.20 -4.57
C SER A 130 4.10 1.32 -3.53
N ASN A 131 3.71 0.12 -3.96
CA ASN A 131 3.08 -0.88 -3.12
C ASN A 131 4.03 -2.06 -2.93
N VAL A 132 4.47 -2.30 -1.70
CA VAL A 132 5.34 -3.42 -1.35
C VAL A 132 4.48 -4.58 -0.90
N ILE A 133 4.55 -5.69 -1.64
CA ILE A 133 3.84 -6.92 -1.31
C ILE A 133 4.81 -7.88 -0.64
N THR A 134 4.44 -8.40 0.53
CA THR A 134 5.12 -9.52 1.17
C THR A 134 4.15 -10.70 1.31
N ALA A 135 4.50 -11.86 0.77
CA ALA A 135 3.66 -13.05 0.85
C ALA A 135 4.39 -14.16 1.62
N TYR A 136 3.74 -14.66 2.68
CA TYR A 136 4.17 -15.78 3.53
C TYR A 136 3.26 -16.97 3.26
N ILE A 137 3.67 -17.84 2.35
CA ILE A 137 2.86 -18.96 1.86
C ILE A 137 3.73 -20.22 1.79
N ASN A 138 3.22 -21.33 2.29
CA ASN A 138 3.94 -22.61 2.33
C ASN A 138 5.35 -22.46 2.91
N ASP A 139 5.50 -21.76 4.03
CA ASP A 139 6.76 -21.47 4.74
C ASP A 139 7.80 -20.70 3.90
N LYS A 140 7.37 -20.08 2.81
CA LYS A 140 8.22 -19.26 1.96
C LYS A 140 7.79 -17.81 2.03
N LYS A 141 8.78 -16.92 2.23
CA LYS A 141 8.60 -15.47 2.13
C LYS A 141 9.01 -15.00 0.74
N ARG A 142 8.15 -14.23 0.09
CA ARG A 142 8.44 -13.54 -1.18
C ARG A 142 8.01 -12.09 -1.09
N GLY A 143 8.85 -11.20 -1.61
CA GLY A 143 8.61 -9.76 -1.63
C GLY A 143 8.64 -9.19 -3.05
N PHE A 144 7.76 -8.24 -3.34
CA PHE A 144 7.67 -7.55 -4.63
C PHE A 144 7.31 -6.09 -4.42
N ARG A 145 7.87 -5.24 -5.26
CA ARG A 145 7.46 -3.84 -5.36
C ARG A 145 6.63 -3.65 -6.62
N MET A 146 5.45 -3.07 -6.45
CA MET A 146 4.53 -2.70 -7.51
C MET A 146 4.52 -1.19 -7.66
N THR A 147 4.43 -0.73 -8.90
CA THR A 147 4.45 0.68 -9.27
C THR A 147 3.40 0.93 -10.35
N LYS A 148 3.23 2.17 -10.79
CA LYS A 148 2.33 2.53 -11.88
C LYS A 148 2.56 1.69 -13.15
N ASP A 149 3.83 1.34 -13.43
CA ASP A 149 4.19 0.56 -14.62
C ASP A 149 4.12 -0.96 -14.38
N ARG A 150 3.99 -1.38 -13.13
CA ARG A 150 3.92 -2.78 -12.73
C ARG A 150 2.81 -3.02 -11.71
N GLN A 151 1.58 -3.10 -12.20
CA GLN A 151 0.37 -3.24 -11.38
C GLN A 151 -0.09 -4.70 -11.19
N THR A 152 0.59 -5.65 -11.82
CA THR A 152 0.24 -7.07 -11.74
C THR A 152 1.48 -7.92 -11.54
N ILE A 153 1.39 -8.88 -10.62
CA ILE A 153 2.43 -9.89 -10.37
C ILE A 153 1.84 -11.29 -10.30
N ARG A 154 2.69 -12.28 -10.59
CA ARG A 154 2.38 -13.69 -10.45
C ARG A 154 3.54 -14.40 -9.76
N MET A 155 3.24 -15.26 -8.80
CA MET A 155 4.19 -16.02 -8.00
C MET A 155 3.80 -17.48 -7.98
N ASP A 156 4.75 -18.37 -8.26
CA ASP A 156 4.57 -19.83 -8.14
C ASP A 156 5.22 -20.30 -6.83
N TYR A 157 4.58 -21.27 -6.15
CA TYR A 157 4.97 -21.81 -4.84
C TYR A 157 5.17 -23.32 -4.85
#